data_63b98000c7a84dd4e7c124c9b14079d5
#
_entry.id   63b98000c7a84dd4e7c124c9b14079d5
#
_cell.length_a   1.000
_cell.length_b   1.000
_cell.length_c   1.000
_cell.angle_alpha   90.00
_cell.angle_beta   90.00
_cell.angle_gamma   90.00
#
_symmetry.space_group_name_H-M   'P 1'
#
loop_
_entity.id
_entity.type
_entity.pdbx_description
1 polymer ?
#
loop_
_entity_poly.entity_id
_entity_poly.type
_entity_poly.pdbx_seq_one_letter_code
_entity_poly.pdbx_strand_id
1 'polypeptide(L)'
;MTHAPAPARLDVDGLDQHYGSAQVLRGIGLAVEPGACLAVLGRNGAGKTTLLRCLTGLIPASRGRIALDGTDLTRLSPDRRARAGLAYVPQGREIFPDLTVAENLRVAARAHGLDRTDAIDEAAVLFPALRSLWYRPGGNLSGGQQQQLAIARALATRPRAILLDEPTEGIQPSIVAAIETVIAGLKGRITVLLVEQYLDFALRVADAVVVLSRGSVVERGDAGSLNIEALTRHIVV
;
A
#
# COMPACT_ATOMS: atom_id res chain seq x y z
N MET A 1 -12.47 -21.24 -12.67
CA MET A 1 -11.97 -20.56 -11.49
C MET A 1 -10.57 -20.04 -11.83
N THR A 2 -10.40 -18.75 -12.10
CA THR A 2 -9.07 -18.18 -12.30
C THR A 2 -8.44 -18.01 -10.91
N HIS A 3 -7.41 -18.80 -10.60
CA HIS A 3 -6.66 -18.69 -9.37
C HIS A 3 -6.17 -17.24 -9.19
N ALA A 4 -6.29 -16.69 -7.97
CA ALA A 4 -5.62 -15.45 -7.61
C ALA A 4 -4.11 -15.61 -7.89
N PRO A 5 -3.44 -14.59 -8.46
CA PRO A 5 -2.01 -14.69 -8.73
C PRO A 5 -1.23 -14.88 -7.41
N ALA A 6 -0.11 -15.60 -7.46
CA ALA A 6 0.76 -15.77 -6.31
C ALA A 6 1.33 -14.41 -5.86
N PRO A 7 1.55 -14.22 -4.54
CA PRO A 7 2.21 -13.02 -4.03
C PRO A 7 3.62 -12.89 -4.61
N ALA A 8 4.07 -11.67 -4.82
CA ALA A 8 5.35 -11.38 -5.43
C ALA A 8 6.34 -10.80 -4.43
N ARG A 9 7.62 -11.14 -4.53
CA ARG A 9 8.69 -10.45 -3.81
C ARG A 9 8.86 -9.03 -4.37
N LEU A 10 8.91 -8.03 -3.49
CA LEU A 10 9.23 -6.65 -3.86
C LEU A 10 10.64 -6.31 -3.38
N ASP A 11 11.53 -5.97 -4.29
CA ASP A 11 12.91 -5.57 -4.00
C ASP A 11 13.16 -4.12 -4.39
N VAL A 12 13.87 -3.39 -3.54
CA VAL A 12 14.32 -2.02 -3.75
C VAL A 12 15.79 -1.93 -3.38
N ASP A 13 16.63 -1.58 -4.34
CA ASP A 13 18.08 -1.56 -4.18
C ASP A 13 18.63 -0.15 -4.46
N GLY A 14 19.23 0.47 -3.45
CA GLY A 14 19.99 1.71 -3.57
C GLY A 14 19.20 2.86 -4.17
N LEU A 15 17.91 3.01 -3.82
CA LEU A 15 17.00 3.98 -4.41
C LEU A 15 17.31 5.38 -3.94
N ASP A 16 17.65 6.27 -4.86
CA ASP A 16 17.79 7.71 -4.65
C ASP A 16 16.67 8.47 -5.36
N GLN A 17 16.25 9.57 -4.74
CA GLN A 17 15.31 10.52 -5.37
C GLN A 17 15.63 11.95 -5.02
N HIS A 18 15.55 12.83 -6.03
CA HIS A 18 15.78 14.26 -5.92
C HIS A 18 14.58 15.05 -6.46
N TYR A 19 14.23 16.15 -5.76
CA TYR A 19 13.37 17.21 -6.29
C TYR A 19 14.26 18.43 -6.54
N GLY A 20 14.63 18.65 -7.81
CA GLY A 20 15.65 19.64 -8.15
C GLY A 20 16.99 19.29 -7.48
N SER A 21 17.54 20.20 -6.67
CA SER A 21 18.77 19.98 -5.90
C SER A 21 18.57 19.26 -4.58
N ALA A 22 17.32 19.13 -4.11
CA ALA A 22 17.04 18.53 -2.81
C ALA A 22 16.93 17.00 -2.93
N GLN A 23 17.88 16.28 -2.30
CA GLN A 23 17.81 14.83 -2.19
C GLN A 23 16.85 14.43 -1.07
N VAL A 24 15.80 13.69 -1.42
CA VAL A 24 14.75 13.24 -0.50
C VAL A 24 14.92 11.77 -0.11
N LEU A 25 15.36 10.92 -1.03
CA LEU A 25 15.71 9.52 -0.72
C LEU A 25 17.20 9.29 -0.96
N ARG A 26 17.82 8.52 -0.05
CA ARG A 26 19.27 8.31 0.00
C ARG A 26 19.58 6.82 0.14
N GLY A 27 19.83 6.15 -0.98
CA GLY A 27 20.26 4.76 -1.01
C GLY A 27 19.29 3.80 -0.32
N ILE A 28 17.97 3.99 -0.49
CA ILE A 28 16.97 3.13 0.15
C ILE A 28 17.12 1.70 -0.37
N GLY A 29 17.35 0.78 0.56
CA GLY A 29 17.31 -0.66 0.32
C GLY A 29 16.30 -1.32 1.23
N LEU A 30 15.34 -2.05 0.65
CA LEU A 30 14.37 -2.88 1.38
C LEU A 30 13.92 -4.04 0.50
N ALA A 31 13.48 -5.11 1.15
CA ALA A 31 12.84 -6.25 0.49
C ALA A 31 11.59 -6.65 1.27
N VAL A 32 10.54 -7.02 0.55
CA VAL A 32 9.32 -7.59 1.13
C VAL A 32 9.15 -8.99 0.55
N GLU A 33 9.19 -9.99 1.45
CA GLU A 33 9.03 -11.39 1.04
C GLU A 33 7.61 -11.65 0.52
N PRO A 34 7.43 -12.62 -0.38
CA PRO A 34 6.12 -12.96 -0.92
C PRO A 34 5.11 -13.24 0.20
N GLY A 35 3.99 -12.50 0.18
CA GLY A 35 2.92 -12.65 1.17
C GLY A 35 3.20 -12.07 2.55
N ALA A 36 4.37 -11.47 2.77
CA ALA A 36 4.69 -10.76 4.01
C ALA A 36 4.15 -9.32 3.99
N CYS A 37 4.01 -8.75 5.19
CA CYS A 37 3.70 -7.34 5.42
C CYS A 37 4.92 -6.63 6.00
N LEU A 38 5.50 -5.68 5.24
CA LEU A 38 6.56 -4.79 5.70
C LEU A 38 5.96 -3.42 6.03
N ALA A 39 6.15 -2.93 7.26
CA ALA A 39 5.82 -1.56 7.60
C ALA A 39 7.03 -0.63 7.44
N VAL A 40 6.83 0.47 6.76
CA VAL A 40 7.78 1.59 6.68
C VAL A 40 7.27 2.71 7.57
N LEU A 41 7.94 2.90 8.69
CA LEU A 41 7.64 3.92 9.69
C LEU A 41 8.54 5.13 9.52
N GLY A 42 8.09 6.27 10.01
CA GLY A 42 8.89 7.50 10.01
C GLY A 42 8.02 8.74 10.18
N ARG A 43 8.65 9.81 10.60
CA ARG A 43 8.00 11.13 10.81
C ARG A 43 7.51 11.71 9.49
N ASN A 44 6.65 12.71 9.58
CA ASN A 44 6.29 13.52 8.41
C ASN A 44 7.54 14.15 7.80
N GLY A 45 7.65 14.11 6.46
CA GLY A 45 8.83 14.55 5.75
C GLY A 45 10.01 13.56 5.73
N ALA A 46 9.89 12.36 6.31
CA ALA A 46 10.95 11.34 6.27
C ALA A 46 11.22 10.78 4.86
N GLY A 47 10.30 10.96 3.91
CA GLY A 47 10.40 10.46 2.53
C GLY A 47 9.46 9.30 2.20
N LYS A 48 8.56 8.90 3.10
CA LYS A 48 7.67 7.74 2.94
C LYS A 48 6.81 7.79 1.67
N THR A 49 6.03 8.85 1.48
CA THR A 49 5.21 9.04 0.26
C THR A 49 6.07 9.17 -1.00
N THR A 50 7.25 9.79 -0.89
CA THR A 50 8.22 9.84 -2.02
C THR A 50 8.68 8.44 -2.42
N LEU A 51 8.97 7.58 -1.44
CA LEU A 51 9.30 6.17 -1.70
C LEU A 51 8.15 5.48 -2.47
N LEU A 52 6.92 5.57 -1.97
CA LEU A 52 5.76 4.95 -2.65
C LEU A 52 5.55 5.51 -4.07
N ARG A 53 5.72 6.81 -4.27
CA ARG A 53 5.63 7.42 -5.60
C ARG A 53 6.73 6.93 -6.55
N CYS A 54 7.93 6.66 -6.05
CA CYS A 54 8.98 6.02 -6.84
C CYS A 54 8.61 4.58 -7.18
N LEU A 55 8.10 3.80 -6.21
CA LEU A 55 7.70 2.41 -6.41
C LEU A 55 6.56 2.27 -7.43
N THR A 56 5.62 3.20 -7.42
CA THR A 56 4.49 3.23 -8.36
C THR A 56 4.86 3.80 -9.73
N GLY A 57 6.01 4.47 -9.85
CA GLY A 57 6.43 5.15 -11.08
C GLY A 57 5.74 6.49 -11.34
N LEU A 58 5.00 7.03 -10.35
CA LEU A 58 4.42 8.37 -10.41
C LEU A 58 5.50 9.46 -10.44
N ILE A 59 6.66 9.17 -9.84
CA ILE A 59 7.89 9.95 -10.03
C ILE A 59 9.03 9.00 -10.39
N PRO A 60 9.97 9.41 -11.27
CA PRO A 60 11.13 8.58 -11.60
C PRO A 60 12.10 8.54 -10.43
N ALA A 61 12.67 7.36 -10.14
CA ALA A 61 13.83 7.29 -9.27
C ALA A 61 15.05 7.92 -9.96
N SER A 62 15.85 8.68 -9.20
CA SER A 62 17.08 9.28 -9.74
C SER A 62 18.18 8.23 -9.89
N ARG A 63 18.16 7.19 -9.04
CA ARG A 63 19.12 6.08 -9.03
C ARG A 63 18.50 4.86 -8.35
N GLY A 64 19.12 3.70 -8.52
CA GLY A 64 18.71 2.45 -7.88
C GLY A 64 17.84 1.59 -8.77
N ARG A 65 17.34 0.49 -8.18
CA ARG A 65 16.54 -0.52 -8.87
C ARG A 65 15.28 -0.85 -8.06
N ILE A 66 14.18 -1.08 -8.76
CA ILE A 66 12.92 -1.57 -8.21
C ILE A 66 12.54 -2.83 -8.99
N ALA A 67 12.29 -3.94 -8.31
CA ALA A 67 11.88 -5.16 -8.94
C ALA A 67 10.70 -5.83 -8.25
N LEU A 68 9.86 -6.52 -9.03
CA LEU A 68 8.77 -7.36 -8.55
C LEU A 68 9.00 -8.78 -9.09
N ASP A 69 9.26 -9.75 -8.19
CA ASP A 69 9.65 -11.11 -8.56
C ASP A 69 10.81 -11.15 -9.58
N GLY A 70 11.85 -10.35 -9.33
CA GLY A 70 12.99 -10.24 -10.22
C GLY A 70 12.75 -9.42 -11.50
N THR A 71 11.50 -9.17 -11.88
CA THR A 71 11.15 -8.31 -13.02
C THR A 71 11.47 -6.85 -12.69
N ASP A 72 12.33 -6.23 -13.47
CA ASP A 72 12.72 -4.83 -13.27
C ASP A 72 11.58 -3.87 -13.65
N LEU A 73 11.10 -3.13 -12.66
CA LEU A 73 10.06 -2.12 -12.82
C LEU A 73 10.60 -0.70 -12.92
N THR A 74 11.91 -0.48 -12.73
CA THR A 74 12.52 0.84 -12.49
C THR A 74 12.13 1.89 -13.53
N ARG A 75 12.08 1.48 -14.81
CA ARG A 75 11.76 2.37 -15.93
C ARG A 75 10.36 2.18 -16.50
N LEU A 76 9.54 1.32 -15.90
CA LEU A 76 8.17 1.10 -16.36
C LEU A 76 7.27 2.26 -15.93
N SER A 77 6.33 2.60 -16.81
CA SER A 77 5.26 3.55 -16.50
C SER A 77 4.30 3.01 -15.41
N PRO A 78 3.56 3.88 -14.70
CA PRO A 78 2.64 3.44 -13.65
C PRO A 78 1.65 2.37 -14.09
N ASP A 79 1.07 2.51 -15.30
CA ASP A 79 0.13 1.54 -15.85
C ASP A 79 0.77 0.16 -16.10
N ARG A 80 2.03 0.11 -16.53
CA ARG A 80 2.78 -1.14 -16.72
C ARG A 80 3.12 -1.80 -15.39
N ARG A 81 3.47 -1.02 -14.35
CA ARG A 81 3.69 -1.55 -12.99
C ARG A 81 2.40 -2.10 -12.39
N ALA A 82 1.27 -1.42 -12.59
CA ALA A 82 -0.03 -1.92 -12.17
C ALA A 82 -0.37 -3.25 -12.86
N ARG A 83 -0.15 -3.36 -14.19
CA ARG A 83 -0.34 -4.62 -14.93
C ARG A 83 0.63 -5.72 -14.52
N ALA A 84 1.81 -5.39 -13.99
CA ALA A 84 2.74 -6.36 -13.42
C ALA A 84 2.24 -6.91 -12.06
N GLY A 85 1.17 -6.33 -11.50
CA GLY A 85 0.54 -6.77 -10.25
C GLY A 85 0.87 -5.89 -9.03
N LEU A 86 1.34 -4.66 -9.22
CA LEU A 86 1.60 -3.71 -8.14
C LEU A 86 0.41 -2.75 -7.99
N ALA A 87 -0.38 -2.88 -6.92
CA ALA A 87 -1.45 -1.95 -6.60
C ALA A 87 -1.00 -0.88 -5.61
N TYR A 88 -1.69 0.26 -5.60
CA TYR A 88 -1.40 1.38 -4.72
C TYR A 88 -2.67 2.04 -4.19
N VAL A 89 -2.70 2.27 -2.89
CA VAL A 89 -3.71 3.07 -2.20
C VAL A 89 -3.02 4.31 -1.64
N PRO A 90 -3.20 5.48 -2.25
CA PRO A 90 -2.55 6.72 -1.82
C PRO A 90 -3.17 7.29 -0.55
N GLN A 91 -2.40 8.12 0.15
CA GLN A 91 -2.93 9.06 1.14
C GLN A 91 -4.01 9.93 0.45
N GLY A 92 -5.16 10.13 1.08
CA GLY A 92 -6.26 10.88 0.45
C GLY A 92 -7.23 10.02 -0.38
N ARG A 93 -7.01 8.68 -0.45
CA ARG A 93 -7.96 7.66 -0.95
C ARG A 93 -8.15 7.65 -2.47
N GLU A 94 -8.23 8.80 -3.12
CA GLU A 94 -8.37 9.00 -4.58
C GLU A 94 -9.45 8.12 -5.23
N ILE A 95 -10.62 8.00 -4.58
CA ILE A 95 -11.78 7.33 -5.15
C ILE A 95 -12.43 8.19 -6.25
N PHE A 96 -13.25 7.60 -7.10
CA PHE A 96 -14.08 8.32 -8.05
C PHE A 96 -15.37 8.78 -7.35
N PRO A 97 -15.50 10.07 -6.97
CA PRO A 97 -16.58 10.54 -6.11
C PRO A 97 -17.97 10.45 -6.77
N ASP A 98 -18.03 10.64 -8.08
CA ASP A 98 -19.27 10.63 -8.86
C ASP A 98 -19.72 9.20 -9.25
N LEU A 99 -18.83 8.22 -9.15
CA LEU A 99 -19.15 6.83 -9.38
C LEU A 99 -19.67 6.16 -8.11
N THR A 100 -20.60 5.25 -8.25
CA THR A 100 -21.09 4.40 -7.14
C THR A 100 -19.96 3.50 -6.60
N VAL A 101 -20.16 2.90 -5.42
CA VAL A 101 -19.26 1.88 -4.87
C VAL A 101 -19.01 0.77 -5.90
N ALA A 102 -20.08 0.24 -6.48
CA ALA A 102 -19.99 -0.81 -7.50
C ALA A 102 -19.17 -0.38 -8.73
N GLU A 103 -19.39 0.83 -9.23
CA GLU A 103 -18.69 1.35 -10.41
C GLU A 103 -17.20 1.61 -10.12
N ASN A 104 -16.85 2.13 -8.92
CA ASN A 104 -15.47 2.28 -8.49
C ASN A 104 -14.70 0.94 -8.58
N LEU A 105 -15.30 -0.15 -8.10
CA LEU A 105 -14.69 -1.48 -8.15
C LEU A 105 -14.60 -2.01 -9.59
N ARG A 106 -15.68 -1.84 -10.39
CA ARG A 106 -15.74 -2.31 -11.78
C ARG A 106 -14.71 -1.63 -12.68
N VAL A 107 -14.54 -0.30 -12.55
CA VAL A 107 -13.56 0.44 -13.35
C VAL A 107 -12.15 -0.11 -13.10
N ALA A 108 -11.78 -0.35 -11.84
CA ALA A 108 -10.47 -0.88 -11.49
C ALA A 108 -10.27 -2.32 -12.00
N ALA A 109 -11.24 -3.21 -11.78
CA ALA A 109 -11.17 -4.58 -12.26
C ALA A 109 -11.07 -4.63 -13.80
N ARG A 110 -11.88 -3.83 -14.51
CA ARG A 110 -11.90 -3.77 -15.96
C ARG A 110 -10.59 -3.27 -16.57
N ALA A 111 -9.93 -2.30 -15.92
CA ALA A 111 -8.63 -1.79 -16.37
C ALA A 111 -7.53 -2.88 -16.36
N HIS A 112 -7.73 -3.97 -15.62
CA HIS A 112 -6.86 -5.14 -15.54
C HIS A 112 -7.39 -6.36 -16.32
N GLY A 113 -8.40 -6.17 -17.17
CA GLY A 113 -9.01 -7.27 -17.92
C GLY A 113 -9.83 -8.25 -17.07
N LEU A 114 -10.12 -7.88 -15.83
CA LEU A 114 -10.91 -8.66 -14.88
C LEU A 114 -12.38 -8.20 -14.96
N ASP A 115 -13.00 -8.39 -16.10
CA ASP A 115 -14.42 -8.01 -16.34
C ASP A 115 -15.40 -8.99 -15.63
N ARG A 116 -14.93 -9.66 -14.58
CA ARG A 116 -15.63 -10.71 -13.85
C ARG A 116 -16.13 -10.22 -12.51
N THR A 117 -17.36 -10.61 -12.22
CA THR A 117 -18.02 -10.36 -10.94
C THR A 117 -17.28 -10.94 -9.74
N ASP A 118 -16.56 -12.06 -9.90
CA ASP A 118 -15.83 -12.74 -8.82
C ASP A 118 -14.74 -11.87 -8.15
N ALA A 119 -13.91 -11.15 -8.93
CA ALA A 119 -12.89 -10.28 -8.35
C ALA A 119 -13.49 -9.10 -7.56
N ILE A 120 -14.61 -8.58 -8.05
CA ILE A 120 -15.34 -7.49 -7.40
C ILE A 120 -16.03 -8.00 -6.13
N ASP A 121 -16.66 -9.17 -6.19
CA ASP A 121 -17.34 -9.78 -5.05
C ASP A 121 -16.34 -10.20 -3.96
N GLU A 122 -15.19 -10.77 -4.33
CA GLU A 122 -14.11 -11.10 -3.41
C GLU A 122 -13.61 -9.84 -2.66
N ALA A 123 -13.38 -8.73 -3.38
CA ALA A 123 -12.97 -7.47 -2.78
C ALA A 123 -14.07 -6.87 -1.87
N ALA A 124 -15.34 -6.97 -2.27
CA ALA A 124 -16.47 -6.45 -1.50
C ALA A 124 -16.75 -7.27 -0.23
N VAL A 125 -16.43 -8.58 -0.21
CA VAL A 125 -16.57 -9.43 0.98
C VAL A 125 -15.62 -8.99 2.09
N LEU A 126 -14.46 -8.43 1.77
CA LEU A 126 -13.50 -7.96 2.76
C LEU A 126 -14.02 -6.75 3.56
N PHE A 127 -14.93 -5.98 2.99
CA PHE A 127 -15.56 -4.84 3.62
C PHE A 127 -17.09 -4.92 3.53
N PRO A 128 -17.77 -5.70 4.39
CA PRO A 128 -19.22 -5.95 4.30
C PRO A 128 -20.07 -4.67 4.31
N ALA A 129 -19.58 -3.60 4.99
CA ALA A 129 -20.25 -2.31 5.02
C ALA A 129 -20.42 -1.70 3.61
N LEU A 130 -19.56 -1.99 2.65
CA LEU A 130 -19.66 -1.48 1.28
C LEU A 130 -20.83 -2.12 0.50
N ARG A 131 -21.26 -3.35 0.87
CA ARG A 131 -22.40 -4.01 0.18
C ARG A 131 -23.71 -3.28 0.43
N SER A 132 -23.94 -2.75 1.62
CA SER A 132 -25.13 -1.94 1.92
C SER A 132 -25.13 -0.58 1.21
N LEU A 133 -23.96 -0.14 0.72
CA LEU A 133 -23.73 1.14 0.06
C LEU A 133 -23.49 1.01 -1.44
N TRP A 134 -23.75 -0.17 -2.01
CA TRP A 134 -23.34 -0.60 -3.34
C TRP A 134 -23.67 0.39 -4.47
N TYR A 135 -24.84 1.01 -4.39
CA TYR A 135 -25.32 1.99 -5.38
C TYR A 135 -25.13 3.44 -4.93
N ARG A 136 -24.46 3.67 -3.79
CA ARG A 136 -24.20 5.01 -3.28
C ARG A 136 -22.98 5.61 -3.99
N PRO A 137 -23.03 6.89 -4.44
CA PRO A 137 -21.86 7.58 -4.97
C PRO A 137 -20.73 7.65 -3.93
N GLY A 138 -19.48 7.45 -4.40
CA GLY A 138 -18.30 7.46 -3.53
C GLY A 138 -18.12 8.74 -2.72
N GLY A 139 -18.44 9.90 -3.32
CA GLY A 139 -18.39 11.20 -2.63
C GLY A 139 -19.34 11.34 -1.44
N ASN A 140 -20.41 10.52 -1.38
CA ASN A 140 -21.39 10.52 -0.30
C ASN A 140 -21.07 9.53 0.83
N LEU A 141 -19.91 8.88 0.78
CA LEU A 141 -19.41 7.99 1.82
C LEU A 141 -18.68 8.78 2.91
N SER A 142 -18.70 8.26 4.14
CA SER A 142 -17.84 8.78 5.20
C SER A 142 -16.35 8.54 4.86
N GLY A 143 -15.45 9.30 5.46
CA GLY A 143 -14.02 9.15 5.22
C GLY A 143 -13.50 7.72 5.42
N GLY A 144 -13.96 7.02 6.46
CA GLY A 144 -13.59 5.62 6.68
C GLY A 144 -14.17 4.67 5.63
N GLN A 145 -15.41 4.91 5.16
CA GLN A 145 -16.02 4.12 4.08
C GLN A 145 -15.30 4.35 2.73
N GLN A 146 -14.86 5.58 2.48
CA GLN A 146 -14.03 5.90 1.31
C GLN A 146 -12.68 5.17 1.35
N GLN A 147 -12.07 5.06 2.54
CA GLN A 147 -10.83 4.31 2.71
C GLN A 147 -11.03 2.82 2.44
N GLN A 148 -12.11 2.24 2.99
CA GLN A 148 -12.47 0.85 2.69
C GLN A 148 -12.69 0.64 1.18
N LEU A 149 -13.38 1.59 0.51
CA LEU A 149 -13.59 1.54 -0.93
C LEU A 149 -12.27 1.64 -1.71
N ALA A 150 -11.34 2.50 -1.30
CA ALA A 150 -10.04 2.63 -1.95
C ALA A 150 -9.22 1.34 -1.87
N ILE A 151 -9.19 0.69 -0.69
CA ILE A 151 -8.52 -0.60 -0.50
C ILE A 151 -9.23 -1.71 -1.30
N ALA A 152 -10.56 -1.81 -1.22
CA ALA A 152 -11.33 -2.79 -1.99
C ALA A 152 -11.12 -2.63 -3.50
N ARG A 153 -11.08 -1.37 -4.00
CA ARG A 153 -10.80 -1.07 -5.40
C ARG A 153 -9.43 -1.55 -5.83
N ALA A 154 -8.41 -1.35 -5.00
CA ALA A 154 -7.07 -1.85 -5.27
C ALA A 154 -7.04 -3.39 -5.28
N LEU A 155 -7.73 -4.05 -4.35
CA LEU A 155 -7.81 -5.51 -4.28
C LEU A 155 -8.63 -6.13 -5.42
N ALA A 156 -9.62 -5.42 -5.97
CA ALA A 156 -10.40 -5.85 -7.13
C ALA A 156 -9.54 -6.01 -8.41
N THR A 157 -8.32 -5.46 -8.44
CA THR A 157 -7.35 -5.68 -9.53
C THR A 157 -6.59 -7.00 -9.40
N ARG A 158 -6.81 -7.78 -8.33
CA ARG A 158 -6.07 -9.01 -7.99
C ARG A 158 -4.55 -8.80 -8.00
N PRO A 159 -4.05 -7.87 -7.18
CA PRO A 159 -2.63 -7.54 -7.19
C PRO A 159 -1.80 -8.67 -6.58
N ARG A 160 -0.52 -8.73 -6.95
CA ARG A 160 0.51 -9.59 -6.36
C ARG A 160 1.18 -8.91 -5.17
N ALA A 161 1.25 -7.57 -5.21
CA ALA A 161 1.73 -6.72 -4.13
C ALA A 161 0.87 -5.46 -4.04
N ILE A 162 0.64 -4.96 -2.82
CA ILE A 162 -0.13 -3.74 -2.56
C ILE A 162 0.70 -2.78 -1.71
N LEU A 163 0.69 -1.52 -2.10
CA LEU A 163 1.29 -0.41 -1.38
C LEU A 163 0.18 0.40 -0.71
N LEU A 164 0.27 0.62 0.60
CA LEU A 164 -0.71 1.36 1.39
C LEU A 164 -0.03 2.59 2.02
N ASP A 165 -0.52 3.79 1.71
CA ASP A 165 0.02 5.05 2.22
C ASP A 165 -0.88 5.62 3.32
N GLU A 166 -0.47 5.48 4.57
CA GLU A 166 -1.15 5.95 5.79
C GLU A 166 -2.67 5.61 5.80
N PRO A 167 -3.03 4.31 5.66
CA PRO A 167 -4.42 3.90 5.48
C PRO A 167 -5.31 4.15 6.70
N THR A 168 -4.73 4.50 7.86
CA THR A 168 -5.48 4.73 9.10
C THR A 168 -5.64 6.21 9.45
N GLU A 169 -5.04 7.12 8.67
CA GLU A 169 -5.05 8.56 8.96
C GLU A 169 -6.46 9.15 8.93
N GLY A 170 -6.83 9.86 10.01
CA GLY A 170 -8.12 10.56 10.10
C GLY A 170 -9.35 9.64 10.10
N ILE A 171 -9.20 8.40 10.52
CA ILE A 171 -10.25 7.37 10.50
C ILE A 171 -10.65 6.95 11.91
N GLN A 172 -11.93 6.64 12.09
CA GLN A 172 -12.48 6.17 13.36
C GLN A 172 -11.92 4.81 13.76
N PRO A 173 -11.71 4.52 15.06
CA PRO A 173 -11.11 3.28 15.55
C PRO A 173 -11.80 2.00 15.05
N SER A 174 -13.12 1.98 14.91
CA SER A 174 -13.85 0.82 14.39
C SER A 174 -13.52 0.48 12.94
N ILE A 175 -13.23 1.49 12.12
CA ILE A 175 -12.81 1.29 10.73
C ILE A 175 -11.34 0.89 10.67
N VAL A 176 -10.49 1.45 11.54
CA VAL A 176 -9.09 1.02 11.68
C VAL A 176 -9.03 -0.48 11.99
N ALA A 177 -9.84 -0.98 12.93
CA ALA A 177 -9.92 -2.42 13.24
C ALA A 177 -10.36 -3.28 12.03
N ALA A 178 -11.29 -2.77 11.21
CA ALA A 178 -11.68 -3.47 9.99
C ALA A 178 -10.54 -3.52 8.96
N ILE A 179 -9.80 -2.43 8.78
CA ILE A 179 -8.62 -2.39 7.90
C ILE A 179 -7.52 -3.32 8.42
N GLU A 180 -7.27 -3.34 9.73
CA GLU A 180 -6.34 -4.25 10.39
C GLU A 180 -6.67 -5.72 10.08
N THR A 181 -7.96 -6.09 10.25
CA THR A 181 -8.45 -7.44 9.93
C THR A 181 -8.22 -7.80 8.46
N VAL A 182 -8.48 -6.87 7.56
CA VAL A 182 -8.24 -7.09 6.12
C VAL A 182 -6.76 -7.27 5.83
N ILE A 183 -5.87 -6.37 6.31
CA ILE A 183 -4.43 -6.49 6.08
C ILE A 183 -3.90 -7.82 6.65
N ALA A 184 -4.31 -8.22 7.85
CA ALA A 184 -3.96 -9.51 8.42
C ALA A 184 -4.41 -10.69 7.53
N GLY A 185 -5.61 -10.60 6.94
CA GLY A 185 -6.14 -11.61 6.02
C GLY A 185 -5.46 -11.66 4.63
N LEU A 186 -4.68 -10.62 4.27
CA LEU A 186 -3.89 -10.61 3.04
C LEU A 186 -2.58 -11.39 3.17
N LYS A 187 -2.06 -11.58 4.39
CA LYS A 187 -0.80 -12.31 4.61
C LYS A 187 -0.83 -13.70 3.98
N GLY A 188 0.28 -14.09 3.37
CA GLY A 188 0.40 -15.32 2.60
C GLY A 188 -0.26 -15.30 1.22
N ARG A 189 -1.08 -14.29 0.92
CA ARG A 189 -1.85 -14.18 -0.34
C ARG A 189 -1.42 -13.01 -1.21
N ILE A 190 -1.05 -11.89 -0.61
CA ILE A 190 -0.64 -10.65 -1.27
C ILE A 190 0.51 -10.06 -0.45
N THR A 191 1.56 -9.60 -1.10
CA THR A 191 2.67 -8.89 -0.45
C THR A 191 2.22 -7.48 -0.12
N VAL A 192 2.45 -7.03 1.12
CA VAL A 192 2.00 -5.72 1.59
C VAL A 192 3.19 -4.85 1.97
N LEU A 193 3.31 -3.67 1.38
CA LEU A 193 4.16 -2.59 1.88
C LEU A 193 3.26 -1.51 2.47
N LEU A 194 3.31 -1.38 3.78
CA LEU A 194 2.51 -0.44 4.56
C LEU A 194 3.38 0.74 4.97
N VAL A 195 3.02 1.95 4.58
CA VAL A 195 3.59 3.18 5.12
C VAL A 195 2.66 3.70 6.20
N GLU A 196 3.21 3.94 7.40
CA GLU A 196 2.43 4.40 8.55
C GLU A 196 3.23 5.34 9.45
N GLN A 197 2.49 6.11 10.23
CA GLN A 197 3.01 6.93 11.33
C GLN A 197 2.64 6.33 12.69
N TYR A 198 1.54 5.58 12.77
CA TYR A 198 1.04 4.98 14.00
C TYR A 198 1.75 3.65 14.27
N LEU A 199 2.71 3.69 15.22
CA LEU A 199 3.55 2.54 15.57
C LEU A 199 2.72 1.33 16.01
N ASP A 200 1.74 1.53 16.90
CA ASP A 200 0.93 0.43 17.45
C ASP A 200 0.15 -0.32 16.37
N PHE A 201 -0.40 0.39 15.39
CA PHE A 201 -1.09 -0.22 14.26
C PHE A 201 -0.11 -1.01 13.39
N ALA A 202 1.02 -0.41 13.05
CA ALA A 202 2.03 -1.05 12.21
C ALA A 202 2.54 -2.35 12.85
N LEU A 203 2.83 -2.34 14.15
CA LEU A 203 3.32 -3.53 14.89
C LEU A 203 2.28 -4.65 14.99
N ARG A 204 0.98 -4.33 14.98
CA ARG A 204 -0.08 -5.37 14.97
C ARG A 204 -0.20 -6.10 13.65
N VAL A 205 0.08 -5.43 12.52
CA VAL A 205 -0.16 -6.00 11.18
C VAL A 205 1.11 -6.44 10.46
N ALA A 206 2.26 -5.83 10.74
CA ALA A 206 3.50 -6.11 10.03
C ALA A 206 4.20 -7.39 10.54
N ASP A 207 4.96 -8.04 9.65
CA ASP A 207 5.91 -9.09 9.98
C ASP A 207 7.29 -8.49 10.25
N ALA A 208 7.64 -7.42 9.53
CA ALA A 208 8.88 -6.69 9.68
C ALA A 208 8.64 -5.18 9.59
N VAL A 209 9.58 -4.42 10.13
CA VAL A 209 9.53 -2.95 10.18
C VAL A 209 10.83 -2.37 9.66
N VAL A 210 10.71 -1.28 8.91
CA VAL A 210 11.81 -0.40 8.50
C VAL A 210 11.50 1.01 8.96
N VAL A 211 12.44 1.69 9.61
CA VAL A 211 12.29 3.09 9.99
C VAL A 211 13.03 3.98 9.02
N LEU A 212 12.28 4.91 8.43
CA LEU A 212 12.80 5.93 7.53
C LEU A 212 13.01 7.26 8.28
N SER A 213 14.18 7.82 8.18
CA SER A 213 14.48 9.14 8.74
C SER A 213 15.35 9.92 7.76
N ARG A 214 14.94 11.15 7.44
CA ARG A 214 15.65 12.08 6.53
C ARG A 214 16.06 11.42 5.21
N GLY A 215 15.17 10.56 4.68
CA GLY A 215 15.38 9.87 3.41
C GLY A 215 16.28 8.64 3.45
N SER A 216 16.70 8.18 4.63
CA SER A 216 17.54 6.98 4.80
C SER A 216 16.87 5.98 5.73
N VAL A 217 17.13 4.69 5.54
CA VAL A 217 16.76 3.63 6.47
C VAL A 217 17.71 3.70 7.67
N VAL A 218 17.16 3.91 8.86
CA VAL A 218 17.95 4.06 10.11
C VAL A 218 17.80 2.86 11.03
N GLU A 219 16.71 2.08 10.90
CA GLU A 219 16.45 0.90 11.72
C GLU A 219 15.68 -0.13 10.90
N ARG A 220 15.85 -1.42 11.19
CA ARG A 220 15.07 -2.52 10.60
C ARG A 220 15.07 -3.74 11.52
N GLY A 221 14.00 -4.51 11.48
CA GLY A 221 13.90 -5.78 12.20
C GLY A 221 12.51 -6.40 12.11
N ASP A 222 12.38 -7.60 12.67
CA ASP A 222 11.10 -8.29 12.78
C ASP A 222 10.21 -7.57 13.80
N ALA A 223 8.92 -7.40 13.47
CA ALA A 223 7.98 -6.62 14.28
C ALA A 223 7.90 -7.11 15.75
N GLY A 224 8.04 -8.43 15.97
CA GLY A 224 8.00 -9.04 17.32
C GLY A 224 9.29 -8.92 18.14
N SER A 225 10.42 -8.52 17.53
CA SER A 225 11.73 -8.48 18.19
C SER A 225 12.32 -7.07 18.36
N LEU A 226 11.70 -6.06 17.75
CA LEU A 226 12.20 -4.70 17.77
C LEU A 226 12.05 -4.04 19.15
N ASN A 227 13.07 -3.28 19.53
CA ASN A 227 13.01 -2.44 20.72
C ASN A 227 12.13 -1.21 20.46
N ILE A 228 10.93 -1.22 21.05
CA ILE A 228 9.93 -0.15 20.88
C ILE A 228 10.49 1.21 21.28
N GLU A 229 11.32 1.31 22.32
CA GLU A 229 11.94 2.57 22.75
C GLU A 229 12.90 3.14 21.70
N ALA A 230 13.66 2.26 21.01
CA ALA A 230 14.54 2.67 19.92
C ALA A 230 13.74 3.20 18.73
N LEU A 231 12.63 2.51 18.36
CA LEU A 231 11.72 2.96 17.29
C LEU A 231 11.07 4.29 17.63
N THR A 232 10.57 4.45 18.86
CA THR A 232 9.88 5.66 19.32
C THR A 232 10.75 6.90 19.17
N ARG A 233 12.05 6.81 19.45
CA ARG A 233 13.01 7.93 19.29
C ARG A 233 13.08 8.47 17.86
N HIS A 234 12.80 7.65 16.85
CA HIS A 234 12.83 8.05 15.44
C HIS A 234 11.46 8.50 14.92
N ILE A 235 10.36 8.13 15.59
CA ILE A 235 8.99 8.33 15.12
C ILE A 235 8.28 9.44 15.93
N VAL A 236 8.49 9.50 17.25
CA VAL A 236 7.86 10.50 18.14
C VAL A 236 8.75 11.72 18.30
N VAL A 237 8.13 12.89 18.49
CA VAL A 237 8.81 14.18 18.75
C VAL A 237 9.14 14.29 20.23
#